data_623be2a3ceda68dbbcc4356ed836ab63
#
_entry.id   623be2a3ceda68dbbcc4356ed836ab63
#
_cell.length_a   1.000
_cell.length_b   1.000
_cell.length_c   1.000
_cell.angle_alpha   90.00
_cell.angle_beta   90.00
_cell.angle_gamma   90.00
#
_symmetry.space_group_name_H-M   'P 1'
#
loop_
_entity.id
_entity.type
_entity.pdbx_description
1 polymer ?
#
loop_
_entity_poly.entity_id
_entity_poly.type
_entity_poly.pdbx_seq_one_letter_code
_entity_poly.pdbx_strand_id
1 'polypeptide(L)'
;DAARAAQAATEALWGHGELRELDEATMTAATADLPAGELVVGESTIVDLLVDTGLERGRGAARRTVAGGGAYLNNGKVLDEDAPVGAEQLLAGGVVLVRKGRRNLAVARRA
;
A
#
# COMPACT_ATOMS: atom_id res chain seq x y z
N ASP A 1 -2.44 23.09 -10.83
CA ASP A 1 -1.20 22.93 -11.58
C ASP A 1 -0.76 21.45 -11.55
N ALA A 2 -0.60 20.85 -12.71
CA ALA A 2 -0.22 19.44 -12.86
C ALA A 2 1.12 19.11 -12.16
N ALA A 3 2.08 20.03 -12.17
CA ALA A 3 3.37 19.82 -11.51
C ALA A 3 3.21 19.73 -9.99
N ARG A 4 2.36 20.54 -9.40
CA ARG A 4 2.08 20.49 -7.96
C ARG A 4 1.34 19.22 -7.58
N ALA A 5 0.37 18.80 -8.39
CA ALA A 5 -0.38 17.57 -8.13
C ALA A 5 0.55 16.36 -8.16
N ALA A 6 1.46 16.29 -9.15
CA ALA A 6 2.43 15.19 -9.24
C ALA A 6 3.38 15.17 -8.05
N GLN A 7 3.86 16.33 -7.61
CA GLN A 7 4.76 16.44 -6.46
C GLN A 7 4.04 16.05 -5.17
N ALA A 8 2.82 16.52 -4.96
CA ALA A 8 2.02 16.17 -3.78
C ALA A 8 1.74 14.66 -3.72
N ALA A 9 1.44 14.04 -4.86
CA ALA A 9 1.21 12.61 -4.95
C ALA A 9 2.47 11.84 -4.58
N THR A 10 3.63 12.22 -5.11
CA THR A 10 4.93 11.58 -4.80
C THR A 10 5.22 11.69 -3.30
N GLU A 11 5.04 12.85 -2.72
CA GLU A 11 5.27 13.05 -1.28
C GLU A 11 4.33 12.18 -0.44
N ALA A 12 3.04 12.12 -0.80
CA ALA A 12 2.05 11.33 -0.10
C ALA A 12 2.39 9.84 -0.13
N LEU A 13 2.82 9.31 -1.28
CA LEU A 13 3.20 7.89 -1.41
C LEU A 13 4.33 7.51 -0.45
N TRP A 14 5.23 8.44 -0.15
CA TRP A 14 6.39 8.18 0.71
C TRP A 14 6.22 8.71 2.13
N GLY A 15 4.98 9.01 2.54
CA GLY A 15 4.67 9.37 3.91
C GLY A 15 4.81 10.83 4.27
N HIS A 16 4.99 11.70 3.26
CA HIS A 16 5.18 13.13 3.47
C HIS A 16 3.94 13.99 3.12
N GLY A 17 2.79 13.36 2.99
CA GLY A 17 1.55 14.03 2.66
C GLY A 17 0.35 13.17 2.97
N GLU A 18 -0.84 13.65 2.64
CA GLU A 18 -2.11 12.99 2.96
C GLU A 18 -2.63 12.19 1.76
N LEU A 19 -2.57 10.86 1.87
CA LEU A 19 -3.04 9.97 0.80
C LEU A 19 -4.52 10.14 0.49
N ARG A 20 -5.34 10.43 1.50
CA ARG A 20 -6.79 10.55 1.32
C ARG A 20 -7.22 11.79 0.56
N GLU A 21 -6.32 12.74 0.38
CA GLU A 21 -6.57 13.95 -0.42
C GLU A 21 -6.34 13.72 -1.92
N LEU A 22 -5.72 12.61 -2.30
CA LEU A 22 -5.47 12.31 -3.70
C LEU A 22 -6.74 11.78 -4.37
N ASP A 23 -7.07 12.31 -5.56
CA ASP A 23 -8.19 11.79 -6.34
C ASP A 23 -7.80 10.52 -7.08
N GLU A 24 -8.80 9.84 -7.68
CA GLU A 24 -8.58 8.58 -8.38
C GLU A 24 -7.60 8.71 -9.54
N ALA A 25 -7.74 9.75 -10.35
CA ALA A 25 -6.86 9.95 -11.52
C ALA A 25 -5.41 10.17 -11.08
N THR A 26 -5.19 10.98 -10.05
CA THR A 26 -3.86 11.24 -9.49
C THR A 26 -3.27 9.97 -8.89
N MET A 27 -4.07 9.22 -8.12
CA MET A 27 -3.64 7.95 -7.51
C MET A 27 -3.26 6.93 -8.58
N THR A 28 -4.08 6.78 -9.61
CA THR A 28 -3.83 5.86 -10.72
C THR A 28 -2.52 6.20 -11.43
N ALA A 29 -2.31 7.48 -11.75
CA ALA A 29 -1.08 7.92 -12.41
C ALA A 29 0.16 7.71 -11.52
N ALA A 30 0.05 8.03 -10.23
CA ALA A 30 1.17 7.92 -9.30
C ALA A 30 1.60 6.48 -9.04
N THR A 31 0.68 5.52 -9.14
CA THR A 31 0.95 4.11 -8.85
C THR A 31 1.13 3.25 -10.10
N ALA A 32 1.09 3.84 -11.30
CA ALA A 32 1.11 3.10 -12.57
C ALA A 32 2.33 2.20 -12.74
N ASP A 33 3.48 2.62 -12.24
CA ASP A 33 4.74 1.89 -12.39
C ASP A 33 5.11 1.04 -11.17
N LEU A 34 4.25 1.00 -10.15
CA LEU A 34 4.52 0.21 -8.96
C LEU A 34 4.13 -1.26 -9.16
N PRO A 35 4.84 -2.20 -8.49
CA PRO A 35 4.35 -3.57 -8.42
C PRO A 35 2.92 -3.59 -7.91
N ALA A 36 2.08 -4.43 -8.50
CA ALA A 36 0.67 -4.49 -8.18
C ALA A 36 0.24 -5.89 -7.74
N GLY A 37 -0.74 -5.94 -6.86
CA GLY A 37 -1.38 -7.17 -6.42
C GLY A 37 -2.87 -6.95 -6.24
N GLU A 38 -3.58 -8.00 -5.85
CA GLU A 38 -5.01 -7.94 -5.60
C GLU A 38 -5.32 -7.96 -4.10
N LEU A 39 -6.41 -7.32 -3.75
CA LEU A 39 -6.91 -7.21 -2.39
C LEU A 39 -8.34 -7.69 -2.33
N VAL A 40 -8.64 -8.62 -1.43
CA VAL A 40 -10.02 -9.00 -1.11
C VAL A 40 -10.38 -8.33 0.22
N VAL A 41 -11.26 -7.33 0.14
CA VAL A 41 -11.67 -6.55 1.31
C VAL A 41 -12.28 -7.46 2.37
N GLY A 42 -11.85 -7.30 3.61
CA GLY A 42 -12.31 -8.12 4.73
C GLY A 42 -11.64 -9.49 4.84
N GLU A 43 -10.77 -9.84 3.91
CA GLU A 43 -10.07 -11.14 3.92
C GLU A 43 -8.55 -11.01 3.84
N SER A 44 -8.03 -10.18 2.93
CA SER A 44 -6.59 -10.02 2.74
C SER A 44 -5.94 -9.35 3.94
N THR A 45 -4.83 -9.94 4.43
CA THR A 45 -4.01 -9.35 5.50
C THR A 45 -2.78 -8.68 4.89
N ILE A 46 -2.00 -7.98 5.71
CA ILE A 46 -0.74 -7.39 5.25
C ILE A 46 0.22 -8.46 4.72
N VAL A 47 0.21 -9.66 5.32
CA VAL A 47 1.03 -10.80 4.86
C VAL A 47 0.63 -11.19 3.44
N ASP A 48 -0.68 -11.32 3.18
CA ASP A 48 -1.18 -11.63 1.84
C ASP A 48 -0.75 -10.58 0.82
N LEU A 49 -0.84 -9.30 1.18
CA LEU A 49 -0.48 -8.21 0.27
C LEU A 49 1.02 -8.14 0.01
N LEU A 50 1.86 -8.38 1.02
CA LEU A 50 3.31 -8.40 0.84
C LEU A 50 3.72 -9.50 -0.15
N VAL A 51 3.09 -10.66 -0.07
CA VAL A 51 3.37 -11.79 -0.97
C VAL A 51 2.79 -11.52 -2.36
N ASP A 52 1.53 -11.11 -2.44
CA ASP A 52 0.82 -10.94 -3.71
C ASP A 52 1.42 -9.82 -4.57
N THR A 53 1.90 -8.76 -3.95
CA THR A 53 2.57 -7.66 -4.67
C THR A 53 4.01 -7.99 -5.05
N GLY A 54 4.56 -9.08 -4.52
CA GLY A 54 5.95 -9.46 -4.78
C GLY A 54 6.98 -8.74 -3.92
N LEU A 55 6.56 -7.96 -2.93
CA LEU A 55 7.50 -7.31 -2.00
C LEU A 55 8.21 -8.33 -1.12
N GLU A 56 7.54 -9.44 -0.81
CA GLU A 56 8.15 -10.58 -0.13
C GLU A 56 7.97 -11.85 -0.96
N ARG A 57 8.90 -12.78 -0.81
CA ARG A 57 8.90 -14.04 -1.59
C ARG A 57 7.92 -15.07 -1.07
N GLY A 58 7.54 -15.00 0.19
CA GLY A 58 6.65 -15.97 0.80
C GLY A 58 6.13 -15.49 2.14
N ARG A 59 5.21 -16.26 2.70
CA ARG A 59 4.50 -15.88 3.92
C ARG A 59 5.42 -15.80 5.14
N GLY A 60 6.40 -16.68 5.24
CA GLY A 60 7.37 -16.64 6.35
C GLY A 60 8.19 -15.36 6.36
N ALA A 61 8.68 -14.94 5.19
CA ALA A 61 9.42 -13.70 5.05
C ALA A 61 8.51 -12.49 5.36
N ALA A 62 7.27 -12.52 4.87
CA ALA A 62 6.29 -11.45 5.12
C ALA A 62 6.01 -11.32 6.62
N ARG A 63 5.82 -12.42 7.34
CA ARG A 63 5.60 -12.40 8.79
C ARG A 63 6.77 -11.79 9.53
N ARG A 64 7.99 -12.13 9.13
CA ARG A 64 9.20 -11.56 9.75
C ARG A 64 9.26 -10.05 9.52
N THR A 65 8.87 -9.59 8.33
CA THR A 65 8.81 -8.15 8.02
C THR A 65 7.83 -7.44 8.94
N VAL A 66 6.64 -8.01 9.14
CA VAL A 66 5.63 -7.43 10.05
C VAL A 66 6.16 -7.41 11.48
N ALA A 67 6.71 -8.52 11.94
CA ALA A 67 7.27 -8.64 13.32
C ALA A 67 8.40 -7.66 13.57
N GLY A 68 9.21 -7.39 12.56
CA GLY A 68 10.32 -6.43 12.64
C GLY A 68 9.90 -4.96 12.48
N GLY A 69 8.62 -4.68 12.29
CA GLY A 69 8.11 -3.32 12.12
C GLY A 69 8.40 -2.71 10.75
N GLY A 70 8.65 -3.53 9.74
CA GLY A 70 8.97 -3.08 8.38
C GLY A 70 7.80 -3.08 7.40
N ALA A 71 6.59 -3.42 7.85
CA ALA A 71 5.42 -3.45 6.99
C ALA A 71 4.50 -2.26 7.25
N TYR A 72 4.06 -1.62 6.17
CA TYR A 72 3.19 -0.43 6.25
C TYR A 72 2.03 -0.58 5.27
N LEU A 73 0.86 -0.14 5.71
CA LEU A 73 -0.34 -0.04 4.87
C LEU A 73 -0.78 1.41 4.87
N ASN A 74 -0.89 2.03 3.69
CA ASN A 74 -1.24 3.45 3.56
C ASN A 74 -0.35 4.32 4.47
N ASN A 75 0.94 4.01 4.54
CA ASN A 75 1.96 4.69 5.34
C ASN A 75 1.82 4.50 6.86
N GLY A 76 0.89 3.66 7.30
CA GLY A 76 0.75 3.31 8.71
C GLY A 76 1.41 1.96 9.01
N LYS A 77 2.23 1.91 10.06
CA LYS A 77 2.89 0.65 10.46
C LYS A 77 1.85 -0.39 10.85
N VAL A 78 1.99 -1.60 10.33
CA VAL A 78 1.12 -2.73 10.64
C VAL A 78 1.88 -3.68 11.57
N LEU A 79 1.29 -3.96 12.73
CA LEU A 79 1.88 -4.88 13.71
C LEU A 79 1.08 -6.17 13.85
N ASP A 80 -0.16 -6.18 13.41
CA ASP A 80 -1.03 -7.36 13.48
C ASP A 80 -1.06 -8.06 12.10
N GLU A 81 -0.38 -9.19 12.00
CA GLU A 81 -0.30 -9.95 10.76
C GLU A 81 -1.61 -10.63 10.35
N ASP A 82 -2.54 -10.77 11.29
CA ASP A 82 -3.80 -11.48 11.06
C ASP A 82 -4.99 -10.55 10.82
N ALA A 83 -4.82 -9.24 10.98
CA ALA A 83 -5.93 -8.30 10.79
C ALA A 83 -6.25 -8.13 9.30
N PRO A 84 -7.49 -8.39 8.87
CA PRO A 84 -7.87 -8.17 7.47
C PRO A 84 -7.98 -6.68 7.15
N VAL A 85 -7.67 -6.35 5.89
CA VAL A 85 -7.80 -4.97 5.41
C VAL A 85 -9.28 -4.67 5.18
N GLY A 86 -9.79 -3.63 5.84
CA GLY A 86 -11.18 -3.23 5.74
C GLY A 86 -11.43 -2.21 4.63
N ALA A 87 -12.70 -2.05 4.26
CA ALA A 87 -13.11 -1.10 3.24
C ALA A 87 -12.75 0.35 3.58
N GLU A 88 -12.70 0.68 4.87
CA GLU A 88 -12.33 2.01 5.34
C GLU A 88 -10.89 2.39 5.04
N GLN A 89 -10.05 1.41 4.70
CA GLN A 89 -8.65 1.64 4.36
C GLN A 89 -8.44 1.89 2.86
N LEU A 90 -9.46 1.67 2.03
CA LEU A 90 -9.35 1.91 0.59
C LEU A 90 -9.17 3.39 0.30
N LEU A 91 -8.24 3.67 -0.60
CA LEU A 91 -8.00 5.00 -1.15
C LEU A 91 -8.80 5.18 -2.44
N ALA A 92 -8.77 6.37 -3.02
CA ALA A 92 -9.45 6.64 -4.28
C ALA A 92 -9.03 5.63 -5.36
N GLY A 93 -9.99 5.08 -6.08
CA GLY A 93 -9.75 4.04 -7.08
C GLY A 93 -9.78 2.62 -6.52
N GLY A 94 -10.12 2.43 -5.23
CA GLY A 94 -10.21 1.11 -4.61
C GLY A 94 -8.87 0.43 -4.40
N VAL A 95 -7.87 1.19 -3.99
CA VAL A 95 -6.50 0.69 -3.80
C VAL A 95 -6.01 0.96 -2.39
N VAL A 96 -4.99 0.19 -1.97
CA VAL A 96 -4.20 0.48 -0.78
C VAL A 96 -2.74 0.46 -1.16
N LEU A 97 -1.92 1.23 -0.44
CA LEU A 97 -0.48 1.22 -0.64
C LEU A 97 0.17 0.27 0.37
N VAL A 98 1.05 -0.58 -0.12
CA VAL A 98 1.79 -1.55 0.68
C VAL A 98 3.26 -1.19 0.61
N ARG A 99 3.92 -1.05 1.75
CA ARG A 99 5.34 -0.72 1.77
C ARG A 99 6.11 -1.67 2.67
N LYS A 100 7.27 -2.10 2.17
CA LYS A 100 8.26 -2.86 2.94
C LYS A 100 9.46 -1.97 3.19
N GLY A 101 9.72 -1.63 4.43
CA GLY A 101 10.80 -0.73 4.78
C GLY A 101 10.57 0.67 4.22
N ARG A 102 11.66 1.34 3.83
CA ARG A 102 11.58 2.73 3.36
C ARG A 102 11.54 2.88 1.83
N ARG A 103 11.91 1.84 1.08
CA ARG A 103 12.16 1.95 -0.36
C ARG A 103 11.27 1.10 -1.25
N ASN A 104 10.63 0.08 -0.70
CA ASN A 104 9.87 -0.88 -1.50
C ASN A 104 8.38 -0.61 -1.35
N LEU A 105 7.81 -0.01 -2.37
CA LEU A 105 6.41 0.40 -2.41
C LEU A 105 5.67 -0.38 -3.49
N ALA A 106 4.44 -0.79 -3.19
CA ALA A 106 3.56 -1.48 -4.13
C ALA A 106 2.12 -1.01 -3.93
N VAL A 107 1.25 -1.37 -4.86
CA VAL A 107 -0.17 -1.04 -4.79
C VAL A 107 -0.98 -2.34 -4.86
N ALA A 108 -2.00 -2.46 -4.01
CA ALA A 108 -2.96 -3.56 -4.08
C ALA A 108 -4.32 -2.99 -4.46
N ARG A 109 -4.96 -3.60 -5.46
CA ARG A 109 -6.26 -3.16 -5.97
C ARG A 109 -7.36 -4.11 -5.51
N ARG A 110 -8.50 -3.56 -5.18
CA ARG A 110 -9.67 -4.37 -4.85
C ARG A 110 -10.04 -5.26 -6.03
N ALA A 111 -10.14 -6.55 -5.73
CA ALA A 111 -10.55 -7.55 -6.71
C ALA A 111 -12.01 -7.39 -7.09
#